data_953b1ce8dd24da9cb2c8ec6fe28acd15
#
_entry.id   953b1ce8dd24da9cb2c8ec6fe28acd15
#
_cell.length_a   1.000
_cell.length_b   1.000
_cell.length_c   1.000
_cell.angle_alpha   90.00
_cell.angle_beta   90.00
_cell.angle_gamma   90.00
#
_symmetry.space_group_name_H-M   'P 1'
#
loop_
_entity.id
_entity.type
_entity.pdbx_description
1 polymer ?
#
loop_
_entity_poly.entity_id
_entity_poly.type
_entity_poly.pdbx_seq_one_letter_code
_entity_poly.pdbx_strand_id
1 'polypeptide(L)'
;MLGCRINELRLAFGWNQVQLAAKLNITKQTVSNWENENIQPSIEMLMRLAQLFHVTTDYLLGMEEMKTINVEGVPVTVVAHIAQIVEDFRQK
;
A
#
# COMPACT_ATOMS: atom_id res chain seq x y z
N MET A 1 4.40 7.27 10.04
CA MET A 1 2.97 7.35 9.74
C MET A 1 2.66 6.86 8.34
N LEU A 2 2.53 7.74 7.37
CA LEU A 2 2.26 7.33 5.99
C LEU A 2 3.37 6.46 5.42
N GLY A 3 4.61 6.85 5.64
CA GLY A 3 5.75 6.07 5.16
C GLY A 3 5.80 4.67 5.73
N CYS A 4 5.47 4.51 7.01
CA CYS A 4 5.38 3.19 7.65
C CYS A 4 4.29 2.33 7.01
N ARG A 5 3.14 2.91 6.70
CA ARG A 5 2.05 2.18 6.06
C ARG A 5 2.42 1.73 4.67
N ILE A 6 3.06 2.60 3.89
CA ILE A 6 3.53 2.24 2.55
C ILE A 6 4.53 1.09 2.65
N ASN A 7 5.46 1.17 3.58
CA ASN A 7 6.45 0.11 3.81
C ASN A 7 5.78 -1.22 4.19
N GLU A 8 4.86 -1.18 5.15
CA GLU A 8 4.14 -2.37 5.59
C GLU A 8 3.38 -3.04 4.44
N LEU A 9 2.65 -2.24 3.68
CA LEU A 9 1.85 -2.79 2.57
C LEU A 9 2.75 -3.33 1.47
N ARG A 10 3.82 -2.60 1.14
CA ARG A 10 4.77 -3.08 0.14
C ARG A 10 5.35 -4.44 0.52
N LEU A 11 5.78 -4.58 1.76
CA LEU A 11 6.32 -5.85 2.25
C LEU A 11 5.26 -6.94 2.29
N ALA A 12 4.04 -6.59 2.69
CA ALA A 12 2.93 -7.54 2.73
C ALA A 12 2.61 -8.09 1.34
N PHE A 13 2.74 -7.27 0.30
CA PHE A 13 2.53 -7.70 -1.08
C PHE A 13 3.75 -8.41 -1.68
N GLY A 14 4.84 -8.51 -0.92
CA GLY A 14 6.05 -9.21 -1.36
C GLY A 14 6.89 -8.42 -2.35
N TRP A 15 6.75 -7.10 -2.38
CA TRP A 15 7.49 -6.24 -3.31
C TRP A 15 8.67 -5.56 -2.64
N ASN A 16 9.75 -5.36 -3.41
CA ASN A 16 10.81 -4.46 -2.98
C ASN A 16 10.52 -3.05 -3.49
N GLN A 17 11.37 -2.09 -3.14
CA GLN A 17 11.15 -0.69 -3.52
C GLN A 17 11.18 -0.50 -5.03
N VAL A 18 12.05 -1.23 -5.72
CA VAL A 18 12.14 -1.18 -7.19
C VAL A 18 10.86 -1.65 -7.84
N GLN A 19 10.29 -2.73 -7.32
CA GLN A 19 9.05 -3.30 -7.84
C GLN A 19 7.87 -2.36 -7.62
N LEU A 20 7.75 -1.77 -6.45
CA LEU A 20 6.70 -0.79 -6.19
C LEU A 20 6.85 0.42 -7.11
N ALA A 21 8.07 0.92 -7.26
CA ALA A 21 8.35 2.04 -8.14
C ALA A 21 7.92 1.75 -9.58
N ALA A 22 8.24 0.55 -10.07
CA ALA A 22 7.84 0.14 -11.41
C ALA A 22 6.33 0.12 -11.59
N LYS A 23 5.60 -0.36 -10.60
CA LYS A 23 4.13 -0.43 -10.66
C LYS A 23 3.50 0.95 -10.73
N LEU A 24 4.15 1.95 -10.15
CA LEU A 24 3.66 3.33 -10.14
C LEU A 24 4.32 4.19 -11.21
N ASN A 25 5.26 3.62 -11.96
CA ASN A 25 6.03 4.33 -12.99
C ASN A 25 6.79 5.53 -12.40
N ILE A 26 7.43 5.31 -11.27
CA ILE A 26 8.27 6.30 -10.58
C ILE A 26 9.61 5.68 -10.25
N THR A 27 10.50 6.43 -9.64
CA THR A 27 11.83 5.95 -9.29
C THR A 27 11.86 5.29 -7.93
N LYS A 28 12.81 4.38 -7.73
CA LYS A 28 13.07 3.78 -6.43
C LYS A 28 13.35 4.85 -5.38
N GLN A 29 14.07 5.91 -5.76
CA GLN A 29 14.41 6.99 -4.84
C GLN A 29 13.15 7.66 -4.29
N THR A 30 12.13 7.83 -5.14
CA THR A 30 10.85 8.40 -4.71
C THR A 30 10.19 7.51 -3.66
N VAL A 31 10.14 6.19 -3.89
CA VAL A 31 9.58 5.26 -2.91
C VAL A 31 10.37 5.32 -1.60
N SER A 32 11.69 5.33 -1.68
CA SER A 32 12.55 5.41 -0.50
C SER A 32 12.27 6.70 0.27
N ASN A 33 12.14 7.83 -0.42
CA ASN A 33 11.85 9.11 0.22
C ASN A 33 10.50 9.08 0.94
N TRP A 34 9.49 8.43 0.36
CA TRP A 34 8.19 8.29 1.02
C TRP A 34 8.31 7.45 2.29
N GLU A 35 8.99 6.31 2.21
CA GLU A 35 9.11 5.38 3.34
C GLU A 35 9.94 5.96 4.47
N ASN A 36 10.91 6.79 4.14
CA ASN A 36 11.74 7.49 5.14
C ASN A 36 11.13 8.81 5.59
N GLU A 37 9.97 9.17 5.05
CA GLU A 37 9.23 10.40 5.36
C GLU A 37 10.01 11.67 5.06
N ASN A 38 10.93 11.60 4.09
CA ASN A 38 11.65 12.77 3.60
C ASN A 38 10.76 13.63 2.69
N ILE A 39 9.90 12.97 1.91
CA ILE A 39 8.95 13.60 1.01
C ILE A 39 7.65 12.82 1.11
N GLN A 40 6.52 13.50 1.01
CA GLN A 40 5.23 12.82 1.02
C GLN A 40 4.70 12.67 -0.40
N PRO A 41 3.92 11.61 -0.68
CA PRO A 41 3.27 11.46 -1.98
C PRO A 41 2.31 12.61 -2.25
N SER A 42 2.18 12.99 -3.52
CA SER A 42 1.11 13.89 -3.93
C SER A 42 -0.24 13.23 -3.73
N ILE A 43 -1.31 14.03 -3.79
CA ILE A 43 -2.68 13.50 -3.68
C ILE A 43 -2.92 12.46 -4.77
N GLU A 44 -2.49 12.73 -6.00
CA GLU A 44 -2.64 11.77 -7.09
C GLU A 44 -1.93 10.45 -6.79
N MET A 45 -0.69 10.53 -6.30
CA MET A 45 0.07 9.32 -5.98
C MET A 45 -0.54 8.58 -4.79
N LEU A 46 -1.07 9.32 -3.81
CA LEU A 46 -1.76 8.74 -2.68
C LEU A 46 -2.97 7.92 -3.14
N MET A 47 -3.74 8.45 -4.08
CA MET A 47 -4.88 7.75 -4.65
C MET A 47 -4.44 6.50 -5.42
N ARG A 48 -3.35 6.59 -6.16
CA ARG A 48 -2.82 5.44 -6.90
C ARG A 48 -2.32 4.36 -5.96
N LEU A 49 -1.66 4.75 -4.87
CA LEU A 49 -1.23 3.80 -3.83
C LEU A 49 -2.43 3.08 -3.21
N ALA A 50 -3.48 3.83 -2.90
CA ALA A 50 -4.69 3.26 -2.33
C ALA A 50 -5.30 2.22 -3.27
N GLN A 51 -5.39 2.53 -4.54
CA GLN A 51 -5.91 1.61 -5.55
C GLN A 51 -5.02 0.38 -5.70
N LEU A 52 -3.71 0.58 -5.74
CA LEU A 52 -2.75 -0.50 -5.91
C LEU A 52 -2.79 -1.48 -4.76
N PHE A 53 -2.88 -0.98 -3.54
CA PHE A 53 -2.88 -1.79 -2.33
C PHE A 53 -4.27 -2.22 -1.88
N HIS A 54 -5.33 -1.81 -2.60
CA HIS A 54 -6.72 -2.14 -2.24
C HIS A 54 -7.10 -1.67 -0.84
N VAL A 55 -6.66 -0.48 -0.50
CA VAL A 55 -7.00 0.18 0.77
C VAL A 55 -7.55 1.56 0.49
N THR A 56 -8.10 2.20 1.51
CA THR A 56 -8.57 3.58 1.38
C THR A 56 -7.43 4.56 1.59
N THR A 57 -7.60 5.77 1.10
CA THR A 57 -6.64 6.84 1.39
C THR A 57 -6.63 7.15 2.88
N ASP A 58 -7.78 7.04 3.54
CA ASP A 58 -7.87 7.26 4.99
C ASP A 58 -7.02 6.25 5.75
N TYR A 59 -7.04 4.98 5.33
CA TYR A 59 -6.18 3.98 5.94
C TYR A 59 -4.69 4.32 5.78
N LEU A 60 -4.30 4.73 4.58
CA LEU A 60 -2.91 5.13 4.32
C LEU A 60 -2.49 6.30 5.20
N LEU A 61 -3.39 7.25 5.42
CA LEU A 61 -3.12 8.42 6.26
C LEU A 61 -3.22 8.14 7.75
N GLY A 62 -3.63 6.92 8.13
CA GLY A 62 -3.76 6.55 9.52
C GLY A 62 -5.04 7.04 10.16
N MET A 63 -6.03 7.44 9.36
CA MET A 63 -7.29 8.02 9.85
C MET A 63 -8.36 6.97 10.11
N GLU A 64 -8.16 5.73 9.63
CA GLU A 64 -9.09 4.64 9.89
C GLU A 64 -8.37 3.30 9.94
N GLU A 65 -8.99 2.33 10.57
CA GLU A 65 -8.52 0.95 10.60
C GLU A 65 -9.22 0.16 9.50
N MET A 66 -8.60 -0.93 9.06
CA MET A 66 -9.22 -1.82 8.06
C MET A 66 -10.26 -2.70 8.72
N LYS A 67 -11.46 -2.16 8.88
CA LYS A 67 -12.57 -2.90 9.49
C LYS A 67 -13.53 -3.49 8.47
N THR A 68 -13.42 -3.08 7.22
CA THR A 68 -14.43 -3.34 6.20
C THR A 68 -14.57 -4.81 5.82
N ILE A 69 -13.57 -5.63 6.08
CA ILE A 69 -13.61 -7.06 5.76
C ILE A 69 -13.65 -7.92 7.01
N ASN A 70 -14.05 -7.33 8.12
CA ASN A 70 -14.24 -8.04 9.38
C ASN A 70 -13.04 -8.93 9.75
N VAL A 71 -11.86 -8.34 9.68
CA VAL A 71 -10.60 -9.06 9.93
C VAL A 71 -10.02 -8.72 11.29
N GLU A 72 -10.87 -8.49 12.25
CA GLU A 72 -10.47 -8.17 13.61
C GLU A 72 -9.52 -9.24 14.15
N GLY A 73 -8.36 -8.82 14.63
CA GLY A 73 -7.34 -9.74 15.10
C GLY A 73 -6.46 -10.34 14.01
N VAL A 74 -6.73 -10.06 12.74
CA VAL A 74 -5.92 -10.56 11.63
C VAL A 74 -4.84 -9.52 11.28
N PRO A 75 -3.56 -9.92 11.16
CA PRO A 75 -2.51 -8.99 10.77
C PRO A 75 -2.76 -8.36 9.41
N VAL A 76 -2.32 -7.12 9.23
CA VAL A 76 -2.49 -6.40 7.97
C VAL A 76 -1.80 -7.13 6.80
N THR A 77 -0.75 -7.87 7.07
CA THR A 77 -0.07 -8.67 6.05
C THR A 77 -0.99 -9.72 5.44
N VAL A 78 -1.82 -10.37 6.26
CA VAL A 78 -2.78 -11.35 5.77
C VAL A 78 -3.87 -10.66 4.96
N VAL A 79 -4.35 -9.51 5.42
CA VAL A 79 -5.37 -8.74 4.72
C VAL A 79 -4.86 -8.33 3.34
N ALA A 80 -3.61 -7.86 3.25
CA ALA A 80 -3.01 -7.48 1.99
C ALA A 80 -2.88 -8.66 1.02
N HIS A 81 -2.52 -9.85 1.53
CA HIS A 81 -2.43 -11.05 0.71
C HIS A 81 -3.81 -11.47 0.17
N ILE A 82 -4.85 -11.34 0.97
CA ILE A 82 -6.21 -11.63 0.53
C ILE A 82 -6.61 -10.67 -0.59
N ALA A 83 -6.32 -9.38 -0.43
CA ALA A 83 -6.64 -8.38 -1.45
C ALA A 83 -5.89 -8.68 -2.76
N GLN A 84 -4.64 -9.10 -2.69
CA GLN A 84 -3.84 -9.44 -3.85
C GLN A 84 -4.42 -10.67 -4.57
N ILE A 85 -4.84 -11.68 -3.82
CA ILE A 85 -5.46 -12.88 -4.39
C ILE A 85 -6.75 -12.52 -5.13
N VAL A 86 -7.58 -11.67 -4.56
CA VAL A 86 -8.82 -11.23 -5.19
C VAL A 86 -8.53 -10.51 -6.50
N GLU A 87 -7.54 -9.64 -6.51
CA GLU A 87 -7.16 -8.91 -7.71
C GLU A 87 -6.64 -9.84 -8.81
N ASP A 88 -5.78 -10.79 -8.45
CA ASP A 88 -5.27 -11.78 -9.39
C ASP A 88 -6.40 -12.59 -10.00
N PHE A 89 -7.41 -12.92 -9.21
CA PHE A 89 -8.58 -13.66 -9.67
C PHE A 89 -9.40 -12.86 -10.67
N ARG A 90 -9.53 -11.56 -10.44
CA ARG A 90 -10.30 -10.68 -11.33
C ARG A 90 -9.67 -10.53 -12.71
N GLN A 91 -8.34 -10.63 -12.78
CA GLN A 91 -7.61 -10.42 -14.03
C GLN A 91 -7.65 -11.64 -14.94
N LYS A 92 -8.25 -12.71 -14.50
CA LYS A 92 -8.47 -13.90 -15.32
C LYS A 92 -9.84 -13.85 -15.98
#